data_57d6852c3e1e50a431722b810f1a878a
#
_entry.id   57d6852c3e1e50a431722b810f1a878a
#
_cell.length_a   1.000
_cell.length_b   1.000
_cell.length_c   1.000
_cell.angle_alpha   90.00
_cell.angle_beta   90.00
_cell.angle_gamma   90.00
#
_symmetry.space_group_name_H-M   'P 1'
#
loop_
_entity.id
_entity.type
_entity.pdbx_description
1 polymer ?
#
loop_
_entity_poly.entity_id
_entity_poly.type
_entity_poly.pdbx_seq_one_letter_code
_entity_poly.pdbx_strand_id
1 'polypeptide(L)'
;NSIDEAIRTKFEYANKIDVTIKNGVVVITDNGRGIPQGEVFDETSGEKILQPVAAWTRVNAGTSFDDNRVTIGTNGVGSAATNFLSSKFVGRTWKEGKRIEVRCKNGGEDVDVAVKDCSNDSGTEVSFVPDYSLFEVNSLDELDTISLVEDRLIGLQMAFPEIAFSFNKKRIKVNDLKKYAKLFTGDSAEAIIEKTENLSFFYGPSEDGFRSNSFVNGVNTRQG
;
A
#
# COMPACT_ATOMS: atom_id res chain seq x y z
N ASN A 1 -4.78 0.51 0.33
CA ASN A 1 -5.57 1.75 0.50
C ASN A 1 -5.20 2.79 -0.57
N SER A 2 -3.89 3.15 -0.73
CA SER A 2 -3.47 4.14 -1.74
C SER A 2 -3.83 3.73 -3.18
N ILE A 3 -3.69 2.45 -3.52
CA ILE A 3 -4.10 1.92 -4.83
C ILE A 3 -5.63 1.98 -4.98
N ASP A 4 -6.38 1.66 -3.94
CA ASP A 4 -7.84 1.74 -3.96
C ASP A 4 -8.32 3.19 -4.17
N GLU A 5 -7.63 4.15 -3.57
CA GLU A 5 -7.90 5.57 -3.80
C GLU A 5 -7.58 5.96 -5.26
N ALA A 6 -6.47 5.48 -5.83
CA ALA A 6 -6.16 5.71 -7.23
C ALA A 6 -7.24 5.14 -8.17
N ILE A 7 -7.68 3.90 -7.94
CA ILE A 7 -8.74 3.26 -8.73
C ILE A 7 -10.06 4.04 -8.62
N ARG A 8 -10.48 4.38 -7.40
CA ARG A 8 -11.73 5.15 -7.16
C ARG A 8 -11.73 6.50 -7.84
N THR A 9 -10.57 7.12 -7.96
CA THR A 9 -10.41 8.43 -8.59
C THR A 9 -9.99 8.34 -10.06
N LYS A 10 -10.03 7.14 -10.66
CA LYS A 10 -9.59 6.88 -12.03
C LYS A 10 -8.18 7.39 -12.28
N PHE A 11 -7.31 7.21 -11.28
CA PHE A 11 -5.89 7.62 -11.26
C PHE A 11 -5.64 9.14 -11.32
N GLU A 12 -6.66 9.95 -11.07
CA GLU A 12 -6.49 11.40 -10.92
C GLU A 12 -5.71 11.73 -9.64
N TYR A 13 -6.02 11.00 -8.54
CA TYR A 13 -5.36 11.10 -7.25
C TYR A 13 -4.67 9.78 -6.90
N ALA A 14 -3.78 9.80 -5.91
CA ALA A 14 -2.95 8.67 -5.48
C ALA A 14 -2.18 8.00 -6.64
N ASN A 15 -1.87 8.77 -7.67
CA ASN A 15 -1.09 8.32 -8.82
C ASN A 15 0.43 8.36 -8.59
N LYS A 16 0.87 8.73 -7.39
CA LYS A 16 2.25 8.62 -6.89
C LYS A 16 2.24 7.97 -5.54
N ILE A 17 2.95 6.85 -5.42
CA ILE A 17 3.07 6.10 -4.17
C ILE A 17 4.55 5.84 -3.93
N ASP A 18 5.07 6.38 -2.82
CA ASP A 18 6.45 6.23 -2.40
C ASP A 18 6.51 5.28 -1.19
N VAL A 19 7.36 4.26 -1.26
CA VAL A 19 7.62 3.33 -0.18
C VAL A 19 9.09 3.44 0.23
N THR A 20 9.34 3.59 1.52
CA THR A 20 10.69 3.61 2.07
C THR A 20 10.78 2.65 3.24
N ILE A 21 11.83 1.85 3.28
CA ILE A 21 12.22 1.02 4.43
C ILE A 21 13.64 1.42 4.81
N LYS A 22 13.80 1.92 6.03
CA LYS A 22 15.11 2.35 6.53
C LYS A 22 15.14 2.31 8.05
N ASN A 23 16.20 1.73 8.60
CA ASN A 23 16.41 1.60 10.04
C ASN A 23 15.20 0.99 10.77
N GLY A 24 14.61 -0.05 10.20
CA GLY A 24 13.43 -0.73 10.74
C GLY A 24 12.11 0.05 10.62
N VAL A 25 12.12 1.23 10.02
CA VAL A 25 10.92 2.05 9.81
C VAL A 25 10.43 1.90 8.38
N VAL A 26 9.16 1.60 8.23
CA VAL A 26 8.44 1.64 6.95
C VAL A 26 7.70 2.96 6.83
N VAL A 27 7.83 3.63 5.70
CA VAL A 27 7.06 4.84 5.37
C VAL A 27 6.42 4.65 4.01
N ILE A 28 5.11 4.87 3.94
CA ILE A 28 4.34 4.85 2.69
C ILE A 28 3.64 6.18 2.56
N THR A 29 3.87 6.88 1.45
CA THR A 29 3.28 8.19 1.16
C THR A 29 2.54 8.15 -0.16
N ASP A 30 1.36 8.75 -0.22
CA ASP A 30 0.61 8.95 -1.45
C ASP A 30 0.14 10.40 -1.62
N ASN A 31 -0.15 10.78 -2.85
CA ASN A 31 -0.78 12.04 -3.21
C ASN A 31 -2.29 11.88 -3.44
N GLY A 32 -2.96 11.08 -2.63
CA GLY A 32 -4.40 10.90 -2.64
C GLY A 32 -5.16 12.14 -2.13
N ARG A 33 -6.49 12.04 -2.09
CA ARG A 33 -7.34 13.13 -1.58
C ARG A 33 -7.24 13.34 -0.07
N GLY A 34 -6.44 12.53 0.63
CA GLY A 34 -6.40 12.51 2.09
C GLY A 34 -7.65 11.88 2.72
N ILE A 35 -7.57 11.54 3.99
CA ILE A 35 -8.71 11.06 4.77
C ILE A 35 -9.59 12.28 5.13
N PRO A 36 -10.93 12.19 5.01
CA PRO A 36 -11.82 13.26 5.47
C PRO A 36 -11.55 13.60 6.93
N GLN A 37 -11.61 14.89 7.27
CA GLN A 37 -11.19 15.37 8.58
C GLN A 37 -12.36 15.64 9.55
N GLY A 38 -13.58 15.22 9.18
CA GLY A 38 -14.76 15.27 10.04
C GLY A 38 -14.71 14.25 11.19
N GLU A 39 -15.74 14.27 12.00
CA GLU A 39 -15.93 13.31 13.09
C GLU A 39 -16.89 12.19 12.69
N VAL A 40 -16.70 11.02 13.29
CA VAL A 40 -17.60 9.87 13.21
C VAL A 40 -17.88 9.36 14.61
N PHE A 41 -19.06 8.77 14.81
CA PHE A 41 -19.40 8.11 16.07
C PHE A 41 -18.61 6.80 16.18
N ASP A 42 -17.92 6.64 17.28
CA ASP A 42 -17.17 5.43 17.62
C ASP A 42 -17.99 4.58 18.61
N GLU A 43 -18.52 3.47 18.14
CA GLU A 43 -19.32 2.54 18.95
C GLU A 43 -18.53 1.94 20.13
N THR A 44 -17.20 1.87 20.01
CA THR A 44 -16.32 1.31 21.04
C THR A 44 -16.17 2.22 22.24
N SER A 45 -15.98 3.52 22.00
CA SER A 45 -15.86 4.53 23.08
C SER A 45 -17.18 5.20 23.45
N GLY A 46 -18.20 5.12 22.58
CA GLY A 46 -19.46 5.87 22.74
C GLY A 46 -19.32 7.37 22.45
N GLU A 47 -18.23 7.81 21.89
CA GLU A 47 -17.90 9.21 21.62
C GLU A 47 -17.71 9.50 20.13
N LYS A 48 -17.66 10.78 19.76
CA LYS A 48 -17.24 11.17 18.42
C LYS A 48 -15.73 11.30 18.36
N ILE A 49 -15.14 10.68 17.36
CA ILE A 49 -13.69 10.74 17.07
C ILE A 49 -13.45 11.24 15.66
N LEU A 50 -12.28 11.81 15.40
CA LEU A 50 -11.88 12.22 14.05
C LEU A 50 -11.78 11.00 13.10
N GLN A 51 -12.25 11.15 11.87
CA GLN A 51 -12.21 10.07 10.87
C GLN A 51 -10.80 9.48 10.65
N PRO A 52 -9.69 10.27 10.65
CA PRO A 52 -8.35 9.68 10.59
C PRO A 52 -8.01 8.80 11.80
N VAL A 53 -8.50 9.14 13.00
CA VAL A 53 -8.33 8.28 14.19
C VAL A 53 -9.06 6.96 13.96
N ALA A 54 -10.33 7.01 13.57
CA ALA A 54 -11.11 5.81 13.27
C ALA A 54 -10.42 4.94 12.20
N ALA A 55 -9.95 5.54 11.10
CA ALA A 55 -9.33 4.85 9.98
C ALA A 55 -8.08 4.04 10.36
N TRP A 56 -7.34 4.49 11.38
CA TRP A 56 -6.10 3.84 11.81
C TRP A 56 -6.20 3.06 13.12
N THR A 57 -7.28 3.24 13.90
CA THR A 57 -7.43 2.60 15.22
C THR A 57 -8.68 1.76 15.38
N ARG A 58 -9.53 1.69 14.36
CA ARG A 58 -10.76 0.89 14.39
C ARG A 58 -10.82 -0.06 13.20
N VAL A 59 -11.25 -1.29 13.44
CA VAL A 59 -11.58 -2.24 12.37
C VAL A 59 -12.90 -1.83 11.73
N ASN A 60 -13.07 -2.11 10.45
CA ASN A 60 -14.28 -1.79 9.68
C ASN A 60 -14.61 -0.28 9.59
N ALA A 61 -13.68 0.62 9.89
CA ALA A 61 -13.86 2.06 9.76
C ALA A 61 -13.84 2.58 8.30
N GLY A 62 -13.68 1.68 7.33
CA GLY A 62 -13.63 2.03 5.89
C GLY A 62 -15.02 2.18 5.28
N THR A 63 -15.14 3.07 4.29
CA THR A 63 -16.39 3.32 3.52
C THR A 63 -16.64 2.28 2.41
N SER A 64 -15.98 1.11 2.45
CA SER A 64 -15.89 0.16 1.31
C SER A 64 -16.87 -1.01 1.41
N PHE A 65 -18.13 -0.77 1.77
CA PHE A 65 -19.15 -1.84 1.90
C PHE A 65 -20.07 -1.99 0.70
N ASP A 66 -19.75 -1.39 -0.47
CA ASP A 66 -20.56 -1.50 -1.68
C ASP A 66 -20.27 -2.79 -2.46
N ASP A 67 -21.32 -3.50 -2.90
CA ASP A 67 -21.25 -4.81 -3.60
C ASP A 67 -20.66 -4.75 -5.03
N ASN A 68 -20.51 -3.56 -5.62
CA ASN A 68 -19.92 -3.33 -6.96
C ASN A 68 -18.42 -2.96 -6.89
N ARG A 69 -17.61 -3.76 -6.20
CA ARG A 69 -16.22 -3.40 -5.89
C ARG A 69 -15.24 -3.64 -7.03
N VAL A 70 -14.53 -2.60 -7.40
CA VAL A 70 -13.33 -2.64 -8.25
C VAL A 70 -12.04 -2.55 -7.40
N THR A 71 -12.16 -2.36 -6.07
CA THR A 71 -11.05 -2.09 -5.14
C THR A 71 -10.47 -3.36 -4.53
N ILE A 72 -9.18 -3.32 -4.16
CA ILE A 72 -8.43 -4.44 -3.57
C ILE A 72 -8.87 -4.67 -2.11
N GLY A 73 -9.12 -3.59 -1.36
CA GLY A 73 -9.49 -3.65 0.06
C GLY A 73 -10.95 -4.09 0.25
N THR A 74 -11.14 -5.25 0.89
CA THR A 74 -12.48 -5.85 1.08
C THR A 74 -13.04 -5.67 2.49
N ASN A 75 -12.20 -5.66 3.52
CA ASN A 75 -12.65 -5.81 4.91
C ASN A 75 -12.42 -4.57 5.79
N GLY A 76 -11.80 -3.48 5.27
CA GLY A 76 -11.56 -2.26 6.05
C GLY A 76 -10.66 -2.44 7.29
N VAL A 77 -9.86 -3.52 7.33
CA VAL A 77 -9.04 -3.87 8.53
C VAL A 77 -7.55 -3.59 8.34
N GLY A 78 -7.06 -3.40 7.10
CA GLY A 78 -5.62 -3.40 6.81
C GLY A 78 -4.84 -2.31 7.54
N SER A 79 -5.34 -1.08 7.58
CA SER A 79 -4.66 0.04 8.24
C SER A 79 -4.65 -0.10 9.77
N ALA A 80 -5.77 -0.52 10.34
CA ALA A 80 -5.87 -0.80 11.77
C ALA A 80 -4.97 -1.99 12.16
N ALA A 81 -4.96 -3.08 11.38
CA ALA A 81 -4.08 -4.22 11.63
C ALA A 81 -2.60 -3.81 11.57
N THR A 82 -2.20 -2.96 10.61
CA THR A 82 -0.82 -2.44 10.57
C THR A 82 -0.47 -1.68 11.84
N ASN A 83 -1.39 -0.86 12.39
CA ASN A 83 -1.18 -0.18 13.65
C ASN A 83 -1.06 -1.17 14.81
N PHE A 84 -2.00 -2.12 14.93
CA PHE A 84 -2.03 -3.09 16.04
C PHE A 84 -0.81 -4.02 16.08
N LEU A 85 -0.21 -4.30 14.93
CA LEU A 85 0.99 -5.12 14.80
C LEU A 85 2.29 -4.30 14.84
N SER A 86 2.22 -3.04 15.25
CA SER A 86 3.36 -2.13 15.29
C SER A 86 3.67 -1.67 16.71
N SER A 87 4.97 -1.63 17.04
CA SER A 87 5.45 -1.03 18.29
C SER A 87 5.31 0.51 18.26
N LYS A 88 5.36 1.09 17.05
CA LYS A 88 5.12 2.52 16.79
C LYS A 88 4.39 2.67 15.47
N PHE A 89 3.37 3.51 15.45
CA PHE A 89 2.62 3.87 14.26
C PHE A 89 2.37 5.37 14.23
N VAL A 90 2.54 5.99 13.07
CA VAL A 90 2.18 7.40 12.84
C VAL A 90 1.45 7.49 11.51
N GLY A 91 0.18 7.84 11.56
CA GLY A 91 -0.61 8.19 10.39
C GLY A 91 -0.68 9.71 10.25
N ARG A 92 -0.43 10.22 9.04
CA ARG A 92 -0.61 11.63 8.69
C ARG A 92 -1.51 11.73 7.50
N THR A 93 -2.46 12.63 7.55
CA THR A 93 -3.27 13.00 6.41
C THR A 93 -3.39 14.50 6.32
N TRP A 94 -3.33 15.03 5.11
CA TRP A 94 -3.53 16.45 4.85
C TRP A 94 -4.58 16.63 3.78
N LYS A 95 -5.44 17.59 4.03
CA LYS A 95 -6.57 17.92 3.19
C LYS A 95 -7.06 19.33 3.55
N GLU A 96 -7.45 20.11 2.54
CA GLU A 96 -8.08 21.42 2.73
C GLU A 96 -7.31 22.36 3.69
N GLY A 97 -5.97 22.39 3.54
CA GLY A 97 -5.09 23.26 4.31
C GLY A 97 -4.81 22.81 5.74
N LYS A 98 -5.26 21.61 6.15
CA LYS A 98 -5.00 21.06 7.48
C LYS A 98 -4.29 19.70 7.40
N ARG A 99 -3.42 19.44 8.38
CA ARG A 99 -2.79 18.14 8.62
C ARG A 99 -3.26 17.59 9.95
N ILE A 100 -3.78 16.37 9.93
CA ILE A 100 -4.03 15.57 11.13
C ILE A 100 -2.93 14.51 11.22
N GLU A 101 -2.30 14.41 12.39
CA GLU A 101 -1.31 13.41 12.72
C GLU A 101 -1.82 12.59 13.90
N VAL A 102 -1.89 11.29 13.72
CA VAL A 102 -2.29 10.30 14.73
C VAL A 102 -1.07 9.44 15.04
N ARG A 103 -0.62 9.48 16.28
CA ARG A 103 0.50 8.67 16.77
C ARG A 103 -0.04 7.59 17.68
N CYS A 104 0.35 6.34 17.40
CA CYS A 104 -0.03 5.20 18.23
C CYS A 104 1.21 4.46 18.71
N LYS A 105 1.12 3.88 19.91
CA LYS A 105 2.10 2.98 20.50
C LYS A 105 1.39 1.76 21.07
N ASN A 106 2.16 0.75 21.44
CA ASN A 106 1.65 -0.46 22.12
C ASN A 106 0.46 -1.09 21.39
N GLY A 107 0.61 -1.33 20.08
CA GLY A 107 -0.48 -1.93 19.30
C GLY A 107 -1.75 -1.07 19.19
N GLY A 108 -1.61 0.25 19.30
CA GLY A 108 -2.74 1.18 19.16
C GLY A 108 -3.48 1.52 20.45
N GLU A 109 -3.00 1.07 21.62
CA GLU A 109 -3.60 1.40 22.92
C GLU A 109 -3.38 2.87 23.30
N ASP A 110 -2.17 3.39 23.04
CA ASP A 110 -1.82 4.79 23.30
C ASP A 110 -2.01 5.63 22.04
N VAL A 111 -2.98 6.52 22.02
CA VAL A 111 -3.29 7.37 20.86
C VAL A 111 -3.11 8.84 21.20
N ASP A 112 -2.24 9.54 20.45
CA ASP A 112 -2.04 11.00 20.51
C ASP A 112 -2.41 11.61 19.16
N VAL A 113 -3.13 12.73 19.18
CA VAL A 113 -3.64 13.39 17.98
C VAL A 113 -3.21 14.84 17.94
N ALA A 114 -2.63 15.27 16.82
CA ALA A 114 -2.27 16.66 16.58
C ALA A 114 -2.92 17.16 15.28
N VAL A 115 -3.51 18.35 15.35
CA VAL A 115 -4.07 19.07 14.20
C VAL A 115 -3.26 20.32 13.96
N LYS A 116 -2.81 20.56 12.73
CA LYS A 116 -2.01 21.74 12.34
C LYS A 116 -2.43 22.23 10.96
N ASP A 117 -2.31 23.51 10.73
CA ASP A 117 -2.41 24.06 9.38
C ASP A 117 -1.21 23.60 8.53
N CYS A 118 -1.42 23.40 7.25
CA CYS A 118 -0.38 23.02 6.30
C CYS A 118 -0.65 23.63 4.93
N SER A 119 0.42 23.72 4.13
CA SER A 119 0.36 24.19 2.74
C SER A 119 0.31 23.07 1.70
N ASN A 120 0.28 21.79 2.15
CA ASN A 120 0.19 20.66 1.24
C ASN A 120 -1.23 20.57 0.66
N ASP A 121 -1.33 20.19 -0.60
CA ASP A 121 -2.62 20.07 -1.29
C ASP A 121 -3.49 18.96 -0.66
N SER A 122 -3.06 17.72 -0.78
CA SER A 122 -3.70 16.56 -0.14
C SER A 122 -2.79 15.34 -0.15
N GLY A 123 -3.10 14.35 0.68
CA GLY A 123 -2.35 13.10 0.70
C GLY A 123 -2.43 12.36 2.01
N THR A 124 -1.73 11.21 2.04
CA THR A 124 -1.63 10.36 3.21
C THR A 124 -0.19 9.87 3.36
N GLU A 125 0.29 9.81 4.60
CA GLU A 125 1.54 9.16 4.96
C GLU A 125 1.29 8.23 6.15
N VAL A 126 1.75 7.00 6.02
CA VAL A 126 1.77 6.03 7.10
C VAL A 126 3.21 5.64 7.37
N SER A 127 3.65 5.80 8.61
CA SER A 127 4.97 5.39 9.09
C SER A 127 4.82 4.43 10.26
N PHE A 128 5.50 3.30 10.22
CA PHE A 128 5.40 2.33 11.31
C PHE A 128 6.69 1.53 11.52
N VAL A 129 6.82 1.02 12.73
CA VAL A 129 7.83 0.04 13.13
C VAL A 129 7.07 -1.21 13.57
N PRO A 130 7.21 -2.35 12.90
CA PRO A 130 6.59 -3.60 13.35
C PRO A 130 6.97 -3.94 14.78
N ASP A 131 6.07 -4.58 15.49
CA ASP A 131 6.43 -5.22 16.76
C ASP A 131 7.08 -6.57 16.44
N TYR A 132 8.41 -6.58 16.37
CA TYR A 132 9.17 -7.79 16.02
C TYR A 132 9.01 -8.94 17.01
N SER A 133 8.44 -8.70 18.20
CA SER A 133 8.10 -9.79 19.13
C SER A 133 6.96 -10.67 18.62
N LEU A 134 6.17 -10.17 17.66
CA LEU A 134 5.04 -10.87 17.05
C LEU A 134 5.40 -11.63 15.77
N PHE A 135 6.63 -11.49 15.29
CA PHE A 135 7.07 -12.03 13.99
C PHE A 135 8.35 -12.84 14.13
N GLU A 136 8.57 -13.78 13.23
CA GLU A 136 9.80 -14.59 13.15
C GLU A 136 10.97 -13.86 12.43
N VAL A 137 10.90 -12.54 12.32
CA VAL A 137 11.93 -11.70 11.71
C VAL A 137 12.43 -10.65 12.70
N ASN A 138 13.70 -10.29 12.62
CA ASN A 138 14.32 -9.33 13.55
C ASN A 138 14.36 -7.91 12.99
N SER A 139 14.29 -7.75 11.69
CA SER A 139 14.31 -6.45 11.01
C SER A 139 13.73 -6.54 9.61
N LEU A 140 13.08 -5.46 9.16
CA LEU A 140 12.69 -5.30 7.75
C LEU A 140 13.82 -4.75 6.86
N ASP A 141 14.97 -4.40 7.42
CA ASP A 141 16.14 -3.95 6.64
C ASP A 141 16.94 -5.14 6.07
N GLU A 142 16.54 -6.38 6.34
CA GLU A 142 17.15 -7.57 5.78
C GLU A 142 16.96 -7.62 4.24
N LEU A 143 18.01 -8.05 3.54
CA LEU A 143 18.02 -8.06 2.06
C LEU A 143 16.83 -8.82 1.47
N ASP A 144 16.44 -9.95 2.06
CA ASP A 144 15.33 -10.77 1.57
C ASP A 144 13.99 -10.01 1.68
N THR A 145 13.77 -9.30 2.78
CA THR A 145 12.56 -8.47 2.96
C THR A 145 12.54 -7.30 1.98
N ILE A 146 13.67 -6.62 1.81
CA ILE A 146 13.81 -5.52 0.85
C ILE A 146 13.51 -6.00 -0.57
N SER A 147 14.07 -7.15 -0.97
CA SER A 147 13.83 -7.75 -2.28
C SER A 147 12.37 -8.14 -2.47
N LEU A 148 11.73 -8.74 -1.48
CA LEU A 148 10.31 -9.11 -1.54
C LEU A 148 9.39 -7.89 -1.72
N VAL A 149 9.70 -6.78 -1.04
CA VAL A 149 8.93 -5.54 -1.19
C VAL A 149 9.16 -4.92 -2.57
N GLU A 150 10.40 -4.92 -3.07
CA GLU A 150 10.72 -4.42 -4.40
C GLU A 150 10.01 -5.24 -5.48
N ASP A 151 10.06 -6.56 -5.41
CA ASP A 151 9.35 -7.47 -6.33
C ASP A 151 7.84 -7.23 -6.30
N ARG A 152 7.27 -7.01 -5.11
CA ARG A 152 5.86 -6.68 -4.96
C ARG A 152 5.51 -5.36 -5.65
N LEU A 153 6.33 -4.33 -5.49
CA LEU A 153 6.11 -3.02 -6.12
C LEU A 153 6.28 -3.09 -7.64
N ILE A 154 7.19 -3.92 -8.15
CA ILE A 154 7.33 -4.21 -9.59
C ILE A 154 6.05 -4.84 -10.13
N GLY A 155 5.51 -5.85 -9.45
CA GLY A 155 4.24 -6.47 -9.82
C GLY A 155 3.07 -5.48 -9.80
N LEU A 156 3.01 -4.60 -8.80
CA LEU A 156 2.01 -3.54 -8.72
C LEU A 156 2.17 -2.49 -9.83
N GLN A 157 3.40 -2.10 -10.18
CA GLN A 157 3.67 -1.18 -11.28
C GLN A 157 3.21 -1.78 -12.63
N MET A 158 3.33 -3.11 -12.78
CA MET A 158 2.80 -3.82 -13.94
C MET A 158 1.27 -3.82 -14.00
N ALA A 159 0.63 -4.07 -12.86
CA ALA A 159 -0.83 -4.11 -12.76
C ALA A 159 -1.48 -2.72 -12.89
N PHE A 160 -0.79 -1.68 -12.45
CA PHE A 160 -1.27 -0.30 -12.43
C PHE A 160 -0.23 0.65 -13.03
N PRO A 161 -0.06 0.64 -14.36
CA PRO A 161 0.94 1.47 -15.04
C PRO A 161 0.70 2.99 -14.89
N GLU A 162 -0.53 3.40 -14.54
CA GLU A 162 -0.92 4.78 -14.28
C GLU A 162 -0.34 5.31 -12.97
N ILE A 163 0.01 4.41 -12.03
CA ILE A 163 0.58 4.79 -10.73
C ILE A 163 2.10 4.86 -10.81
N ALA A 164 2.64 5.91 -10.26
CA ALA A 164 4.06 6.15 -10.14
C ALA A 164 4.59 5.53 -8.83
N PHE A 165 5.09 4.29 -8.83
CA PHE A 165 5.73 3.71 -7.65
C PHE A 165 7.20 4.07 -7.53
N SER A 166 7.64 4.39 -6.30
CA SER A 166 9.05 4.53 -5.94
C SER A 166 9.37 3.66 -4.72
N PHE A 167 10.56 3.10 -4.68
CA PHE A 167 11.08 2.35 -3.54
C PHE A 167 12.44 2.89 -3.12
N ASN A 168 12.58 3.26 -1.86
CA ASN A 168 13.81 3.86 -1.31
C ASN A 168 14.34 5.00 -2.21
N LYS A 169 13.43 5.89 -2.64
CA LYS A 169 13.69 7.03 -3.54
C LYS A 169 14.05 6.66 -4.98
N LYS A 170 14.01 5.38 -5.35
CA LYS A 170 14.22 4.93 -6.73
C LYS A 170 12.88 4.65 -7.40
N ARG A 171 12.65 5.27 -8.54
CA ARG A 171 11.45 5.02 -9.35
C ARG A 171 11.45 3.60 -9.90
N ILE A 172 10.34 2.88 -9.74
CA ILE A 172 10.11 1.59 -10.41
C ILE A 172 9.81 1.89 -11.89
N LYS A 173 10.62 1.30 -12.80
CA LYS A 173 10.56 1.59 -14.24
C LYS A 173 9.99 0.44 -15.07
N VAL A 174 9.54 -0.63 -14.44
CA VAL A 174 8.94 -1.79 -15.11
C VAL A 174 7.46 -1.51 -15.29
N ASN A 175 7.08 -0.99 -16.43
CA ASN A 175 5.71 -0.53 -16.73
C ASN A 175 5.08 -1.21 -17.95
N ASP A 176 5.70 -2.27 -18.45
CA ASP A 176 5.16 -3.09 -19.52
C ASP A 176 5.55 -4.58 -19.34
N LEU A 177 4.75 -5.46 -19.92
CA LEU A 177 4.90 -6.90 -19.76
C LEU A 177 6.22 -7.43 -20.34
N LYS A 178 6.78 -6.77 -21.35
CA LYS A 178 8.06 -7.16 -21.96
C LYS A 178 9.23 -6.92 -20.99
N LYS A 179 9.24 -5.76 -20.33
CA LYS A 179 10.25 -5.46 -19.29
C LYS A 179 10.08 -6.39 -18.08
N TYR A 180 8.84 -6.69 -17.72
CA TYR A 180 8.56 -7.60 -16.62
C TYR A 180 9.03 -9.04 -16.94
N ALA A 181 8.73 -9.54 -18.14
CA ALA A 181 9.18 -10.85 -18.59
C ALA A 181 10.71 -11.01 -18.53
N LYS A 182 11.46 -9.98 -18.92
CA LYS A 182 12.93 -9.99 -18.88
C LYS A 182 13.53 -10.20 -17.49
N LEU A 183 12.81 -9.88 -16.42
CA LEU A 183 13.25 -10.15 -15.05
C LEU A 183 13.32 -11.67 -14.74
N PHE A 184 12.60 -12.48 -15.54
CA PHE A 184 12.51 -13.94 -15.35
C PHE A 184 13.28 -14.72 -16.43
N THR A 185 13.31 -14.21 -17.65
CA THR A 185 13.93 -14.90 -18.80
C THR A 185 15.33 -14.39 -19.12
N GLY A 186 15.75 -13.27 -18.53
CA GLY A 186 16.98 -12.57 -18.91
C GLY A 186 16.87 -11.82 -20.23
N ASP A 187 17.94 -11.13 -20.60
CA ASP A 187 17.96 -10.28 -21.81
C ASP A 187 18.09 -11.06 -23.12
N SER A 188 18.67 -12.28 -23.06
CA SER A 188 18.96 -13.12 -24.22
C SER A 188 17.83 -14.06 -24.62
N ALA A 189 16.84 -14.27 -23.76
CA ALA A 189 15.73 -15.17 -24.03
C ALA A 189 14.50 -14.42 -24.52
N GLU A 190 13.87 -14.90 -25.59
CA GLU A 190 12.60 -14.37 -26.07
C GLU A 190 11.43 -14.93 -25.26
N ALA A 191 10.70 -14.04 -24.59
CA ALA A 191 9.42 -14.37 -23.98
C ALA A 191 8.30 -14.18 -25.03
N ILE A 192 7.38 -15.12 -25.09
CA ILE A 192 6.15 -14.98 -25.86
C ILE A 192 5.14 -14.23 -24.98
N ILE A 193 4.59 -13.16 -25.53
CA ILE A 193 3.69 -12.24 -24.81
C ILE A 193 2.34 -12.25 -25.52
N GLU A 194 1.28 -12.54 -24.76
CA GLU A 194 -0.07 -12.54 -25.25
C GLU A 194 -0.91 -11.55 -24.45
N LYS A 195 -1.78 -10.82 -25.13
CA LYS A 195 -2.72 -9.87 -24.54
C LYS A 195 -4.09 -10.05 -25.14
N THR A 196 -5.08 -10.17 -24.27
CA THR A 196 -6.49 -10.09 -24.62
C THR A 196 -7.11 -8.87 -23.91
N GLU A 197 -8.40 -8.66 -24.08
CA GLU A 197 -9.13 -7.58 -23.38
C GLU A 197 -9.01 -7.68 -21.85
N ASN A 198 -9.05 -8.90 -21.31
CA ASN A 198 -9.14 -9.14 -19.86
C ASN A 198 -7.92 -9.90 -19.28
N LEU A 199 -6.97 -10.33 -20.11
CA LEU A 199 -5.84 -11.13 -19.68
C LEU A 199 -4.58 -10.68 -20.42
N SER A 200 -3.50 -10.55 -19.68
CA SER A 200 -2.16 -10.38 -20.24
C SER A 200 -1.22 -11.38 -19.58
N PHE A 201 -0.49 -12.14 -20.35
CA PHE A 201 0.47 -13.11 -19.83
C PHE A 201 1.72 -13.21 -20.71
N PHE A 202 2.77 -13.75 -20.14
CA PHE A 202 3.95 -14.17 -20.88
C PHE A 202 4.37 -15.56 -20.45
N TYR A 203 5.05 -16.23 -21.32
CA TYR A 203 5.80 -17.45 -21.00
C TYR A 203 7.12 -17.46 -21.75
N GLY A 204 8.12 -18.09 -21.17
CA GLY A 204 9.45 -18.17 -21.74
C GLY A 204 10.34 -19.17 -20.99
N PRO A 205 11.54 -19.45 -21.51
CA PRO A 205 12.47 -20.35 -20.86
C PRO A 205 12.94 -19.78 -19.52
N SER A 206 13.20 -20.67 -18.57
CA SER A 206 13.76 -20.33 -17.27
C SER A 206 14.85 -21.35 -16.92
N GLU A 207 15.99 -20.86 -16.45
CA GLU A 207 17.09 -21.71 -15.98
C GLU A 207 16.82 -22.25 -14.56
N ASP A 208 15.94 -21.59 -13.81
CA ASP A 208 15.60 -21.93 -12.42
C ASP A 208 14.41 -22.91 -12.29
N GLY A 209 14.01 -23.55 -13.38
CA GLY A 209 12.85 -24.45 -13.42
C GLY A 209 11.53 -23.72 -13.61
N PHE A 210 10.42 -24.40 -13.34
CA PHE A 210 9.09 -23.84 -13.53
C PHE A 210 8.75 -22.81 -12.42
N ARG A 211 8.42 -21.60 -12.85
CA ARG A 211 7.89 -20.53 -11.99
C ARG A 211 6.59 -20.02 -12.58
N SER A 212 5.60 -19.77 -11.73
CA SER A 212 4.32 -19.15 -12.11
C SER A 212 3.97 -18.04 -11.13
N ASN A 213 3.71 -16.87 -11.67
CA ASN A 213 3.16 -15.74 -10.91
C ASN A 213 1.90 -15.25 -11.59
N SER A 214 0.81 -15.17 -10.87
CA SER A 214 -0.45 -14.67 -11.39
C SER A 214 -1.07 -13.62 -10.48
N PHE A 215 -1.78 -12.68 -11.08
CA PHE A 215 -2.37 -11.55 -10.37
C PHE A 215 -3.78 -11.27 -10.90
N VAL A 216 -4.70 -11.00 -9.99
CA VAL A 216 -6.02 -10.46 -10.30
C VAL A 216 -6.16 -9.11 -9.59
N ASN A 217 -6.39 -8.04 -10.32
CA ASN A 217 -6.46 -6.68 -9.78
C ASN A 217 -5.26 -6.31 -8.88
N GLY A 218 -4.05 -6.74 -9.25
CA GLY A 218 -2.84 -6.50 -8.48
C GLY A 218 -2.66 -7.40 -7.25
N VAL A 219 -3.58 -8.32 -6.95
CA VAL A 219 -3.45 -9.32 -5.88
C VAL A 219 -2.84 -10.59 -6.44
N ASN A 220 -1.75 -11.07 -5.83
CA ASN A 220 -1.15 -12.34 -6.23
C ASN A 220 -2.10 -13.50 -5.94
N THR A 221 -2.33 -14.37 -6.91
CA THR A 221 -3.14 -15.57 -6.77
C THR A 221 -2.23 -16.79 -6.62
N ARG A 222 -2.41 -17.57 -5.54
CA ARG A 222 -1.52 -18.69 -5.21
C ARG A 222 -1.65 -19.90 -6.13
N GLN A 223 -2.73 -19.98 -6.89
CA GLN A 223 -3.06 -21.17 -7.72
C GLN A 223 -3.33 -20.82 -9.19
N GLY A 224 -3.01 -19.63 -9.64
CA GLY A 224 -3.22 -19.20 -11.02
C GLY A 224 -4.59 -18.60 -11.28
#